data_b30ea47584e7d986162f9a6214906019
#
_entry.id   b30ea47584e7d986162f9a6214906019
#
_cell.length_a   1.000
_cell.length_b   1.000
_cell.length_c   1.000
_cell.angle_alpha   90.00
_cell.angle_beta   90.00
_cell.angle_gamma   90.00
#
_symmetry.space_group_name_H-M   'P 1'
#
loop_
_entity.id
_entity.type
_entity.pdbx_description
1 polymer ?
#
loop_
_entity_poly.entity_id
_entity_poly.type
_entity_poly.pdbx_seq_one_letter_code
_entity_poly.pdbx_strand_id
1 'polypeptide(L)'
;DYKLKKLNPKSRIRAITGILLMSLTLIPSILGSGIQSILARYMAEKSDEGQDARTTYFFLAGIFSPIFFWPLMSILLIAISDLNLLSTLGVFAVICTIFTFYFSSLIFLRGYDLWSDYSTAIIRAKLSKSEAGVRFELLIKNLNSQLGLLI
;
A
#
# COMPACT_ATOMS: atom_id res chain seq x y z
N ASP A 1 18.41 -17.65 13.04
CA ASP A 1 19.24 -17.71 11.83
C ASP A 1 19.00 -16.44 10.98
N TYR A 2 19.59 -15.32 11.42
CA TYR A 2 19.53 -14.03 10.71
C TYR A 2 20.56 -13.96 9.56
N LYS A 3 20.71 -15.05 8.82
CA LYS A 3 21.45 -15.01 7.57
C LYS A 3 20.66 -14.15 6.59
N LEU A 4 21.17 -12.94 6.32
CA LEU A 4 20.66 -12.08 5.25
C LEU A 4 20.58 -12.89 3.96
N LYS A 5 19.36 -13.31 3.63
CA LYS A 5 19.08 -14.09 2.44
C LYS A 5 19.61 -13.31 1.24
N LYS A 6 20.63 -13.86 0.57
CA LYS A 6 21.12 -13.34 -0.72
C LYS A 6 19.91 -12.97 -1.58
N LEU A 7 19.89 -11.73 -2.08
CA LEU A 7 18.82 -11.24 -2.96
C LEU A 7 18.61 -12.23 -4.09
N ASN A 8 17.52 -12.98 -4.02
CA ASN A 8 17.19 -14.01 -5.00
C ASN A 8 16.75 -13.30 -6.30
N PRO A 9 17.21 -13.70 -7.49
CA PRO A 9 16.73 -13.13 -8.76
C PRO A 9 15.20 -13.16 -8.89
N LYS A 10 14.53 -14.13 -8.30
CA LYS A 10 13.07 -14.19 -8.20
C LYS A 10 12.45 -12.96 -7.50
N SER A 11 13.18 -12.30 -6.58
CA SER A 11 12.67 -11.09 -5.92
C SER A 11 12.68 -9.87 -6.84
N ARG A 12 13.61 -9.78 -7.78
CA ARG A 12 13.64 -8.71 -8.80
C ARG A 12 12.46 -8.82 -9.76
N ILE A 13 12.17 -10.02 -10.26
CA ILE A 13 11.03 -10.26 -11.14
C ILE A 13 9.74 -9.87 -10.42
N ARG A 14 9.56 -10.28 -9.17
CA ARG A 14 8.40 -9.89 -8.35
C ARG A 14 8.28 -8.37 -8.20
N ALA A 15 9.38 -7.66 -7.97
CA ALA A 15 9.36 -6.20 -7.86
C ALA A 15 8.97 -5.52 -9.18
N ILE A 16 9.50 -5.99 -10.31
CA ILE A 16 9.14 -5.48 -11.65
C ILE A 16 7.65 -5.73 -11.90
N THR A 17 7.16 -6.94 -11.61
CA THR A 17 5.72 -7.26 -11.69
C THR A 17 4.91 -6.33 -10.79
N GLY A 18 5.37 -6.05 -9.57
CA GLY A 18 4.72 -5.10 -8.65
C GLY A 18 4.62 -3.69 -9.24
N ILE A 19 5.70 -3.17 -9.80
CA ILE A 19 5.72 -1.85 -10.45
C ILE A 19 4.77 -1.81 -11.65
N LEU A 20 4.75 -2.85 -12.48
CA LEU A 20 3.84 -2.93 -13.62
C LEU A 20 2.37 -2.95 -13.18
N LEU A 21 2.03 -3.73 -12.16
CA LEU A 21 0.68 -3.77 -11.59
C LEU A 21 0.26 -2.41 -11.03
N MET A 22 1.14 -1.74 -10.28
CA MET A 22 0.87 -0.39 -9.76
C MET A 22 0.68 0.62 -10.91
N SER A 23 1.53 0.59 -11.93
CA SER A 23 1.42 1.51 -13.07
C SER A 23 0.12 1.33 -13.85
N LEU A 24 -0.30 0.09 -14.07
CA LEU A 24 -1.53 -0.23 -14.79
C LEU A 24 -2.79 0.23 -14.03
N THR A 25 -2.77 0.11 -12.71
CA THR A 25 -3.92 0.42 -11.86
C THR A 25 -3.83 1.79 -11.19
N LEU A 26 -2.82 2.60 -11.51
CA LEU A 26 -2.54 3.87 -10.85
C LEU A 26 -3.73 4.84 -10.90
N ILE A 27 -4.24 5.10 -12.11
CA ILE A 27 -5.33 6.08 -12.31
C ILE A 27 -6.60 5.67 -11.56
N PRO A 28 -7.18 4.47 -11.79
CA PRO A 28 -8.38 4.09 -11.08
C PRO A 28 -8.16 3.92 -9.56
N SER A 29 -6.96 3.58 -9.12
CA SER A 29 -6.65 3.50 -7.67
C SER A 29 -6.57 4.89 -7.04
N ILE A 30 -6.02 5.88 -7.72
CA ILE A 30 -5.99 7.26 -7.22
C ILE A 30 -7.42 7.82 -7.14
N LEU A 31 -8.23 7.60 -8.16
CA LEU A 31 -9.62 8.06 -8.18
C LEU A 31 -10.47 7.34 -7.14
N GLY A 32 -10.25 6.04 -6.94
CA GLY A 32 -11.04 5.22 -6.01
C GLY A 32 -10.61 5.34 -4.55
N SER A 33 -9.33 5.52 -4.25
CA SER A 33 -8.81 5.50 -2.87
C SER A 33 -7.79 6.58 -2.54
N GLY A 34 -7.13 7.17 -3.53
CA GLY A 34 -6.07 8.16 -3.31
C GLY A 34 -6.59 9.45 -2.68
N ILE A 35 -7.69 10.00 -3.19
CA ILE A 35 -8.29 11.26 -2.70
C ILE A 35 -8.69 11.13 -1.23
N GLN A 36 -9.30 10.01 -0.87
CA GLN A 36 -9.73 9.74 0.52
C GLN A 36 -8.54 9.55 1.45
N SER A 37 -7.49 8.89 0.97
CA SER A 37 -6.25 8.72 1.73
C SER A 37 -5.58 10.06 2.03
N ILE A 38 -5.59 10.98 1.07
CA ILE A 38 -5.09 12.35 1.26
C ILE A 38 -5.94 13.09 2.28
N LEU A 39 -7.27 12.99 2.18
CA LEU A 39 -8.19 13.62 3.11
C LEU A 39 -8.02 13.07 4.54
N ALA A 40 -7.96 11.74 4.68
CA ALA A 40 -7.74 11.07 5.95
C ALA A 40 -6.41 11.50 6.59
N ARG A 41 -5.35 11.61 5.78
CA ARG A 41 -4.06 12.12 6.24
C ARG A 41 -4.13 13.56 6.70
N TYR A 42 -4.77 14.43 5.93
CA TYR A 42 -4.96 15.84 6.28
C TYR A 42 -5.74 15.99 7.61
N MET A 43 -6.80 15.22 7.79
CA MET A 43 -7.58 15.24 9.03
C MET A 43 -6.76 14.70 10.21
N ALA A 44 -5.99 13.65 10.02
CA ALA A 44 -5.11 13.10 11.03
C ALA A 44 -3.98 14.05 11.44
N GLU A 45 -3.44 14.81 10.50
CA GLU A 45 -2.40 15.82 10.78
C GLU A 45 -2.97 17.06 11.53
N LYS A 46 -4.26 17.35 11.36
CA LYS A 46 -4.95 18.44 12.09
C LYS A 46 -5.45 18.03 13.48
N SER A 47 -5.58 16.75 13.75
CA SER A 47 -5.98 16.27 15.07
C SER A 47 -4.78 16.26 15.99
N ASP A 48 -4.92 16.80 17.20
CA ASP A 48 -3.86 16.81 18.22
C ASP A 48 -3.59 15.42 18.85
N GLU A 49 -4.29 14.38 18.39
CA GLU A 49 -4.27 13.03 18.98
C GLU A 49 -3.09 12.15 18.53
N GLY A 50 -2.15 12.66 17.72
CA GLY A 50 -0.93 11.97 17.36
C GLY A 50 -1.11 10.77 16.41
N GLN A 51 -0.33 9.71 16.62
CA GLN A 51 -0.24 8.58 15.69
C GLN A 51 -1.50 7.70 15.67
N ASP A 52 -2.24 7.64 16.78
CA ASP A 52 -3.47 6.85 16.94
C ASP A 52 -4.62 7.42 16.10
N ALA A 53 -4.72 8.75 15.99
CA ALA A 53 -5.68 9.41 15.13
C ALA A 53 -5.50 9.04 13.66
N ARG A 54 -4.26 8.93 13.19
CA ARG A 54 -3.96 8.55 11.80
C ARG A 54 -4.56 7.19 11.44
N THR A 55 -4.39 6.19 12.30
CA THR A 55 -4.94 4.86 12.08
C THR A 55 -6.47 4.89 12.03
N THR A 56 -7.10 5.64 12.94
CA THR A 56 -8.56 5.79 12.99
C THR A 56 -9.11 6.44 11.73
N TYR A 57 -8.51 7.54 11.25
CA TYR A 57 -8.97 8.21 10.04
C TYR A 57 -8.79 7.36 8.78
N PHE A 58 -7.68 6.62 8.66
CA PHE A 58 -7.50 5.68 7.55
C PHE A 58 -8.48 4.51 7.59
N PHE A 59 -8.79 4.00 8.78
CA PHE A 59 -9.78 2.96 8.95
C PHE A 59 -11.19 3.43 8.56
N LEU A 60 -11.59 4.62 9.03
CA LEU A 60 -12.87 5.23 8.65
C LEU A 60 -12.94 5.49 7.15
N ALA A 61 -11.89 6.05 6.55
CA ALA A 61 -11.83 6.24 5.11
C ALA A 61 -11.99 4.91 4.35
N GLY A 62 -11.37 3.83 4.83
CA GLY A 62 -11.50 2.51 4.23
C GLY A 62 -12.93 1.95 4.26
N ILE A 63 -13.69 2.20 5.34
CA ILE A 63 -15.08 1.75 5.47
C ILE A 63 -16.04 2.62 4.63
N PHE A 64 -15.88 3.94 4.70
CA PHE A 64 -16.80 4.86 4.02
C PHE A 64 -16.58 4.95 2.51
N SER A 65 -15.38 4.61 2.04
CA SER A 65 -15.05 4.64 0.61
C SER A 65 -15.95 3.79 -0.26
N PRO A 66 -16.13 2.50 0.00
CA PRO A 66 -16.96 1.65 -0.85
C PRO A 66 -18.44 2.06 -0.80
N ILE A 67 -18.91 2.59 0.34
CA ILE A 67 -20.32 2.87 0.59
C ILE A 67 -20.73 4.21 -0.05
N PHE A 68 -19.91 5.24 0.08
CA PHE A 68 -20.29 6.60 -0.33
C PHE A 68 -19.43 7.13 -1.47
N PHE A 69 -18.12 7.00 -1.34
CA PHE A 69 -17.19 7.69 -2.25
C PHE A 69 -17.14 7.02 -3.63
N TRP A 70 -17.07 5.70 -3.71
CA TRP A 70 -17.03 5.00 -5.00
C TRP A 70 -18.30 5.17 -5.82
N PRO A 71 -19.51 5.02 -5.25
CA PRO A 71 -20.74 5.35 -5.97
C PRO A 71 -20.77 6.79 -6.45
N LEU A 72 -20.41 7.75 -5.58
CA LEU A 72 -20.40 9.18 -5.93
C LEU A 72 -19.45 9.46 -7.09
N MET A 73 -18.22 8.97 -7.02
CA MET A 73 -17.21 9.15 -8.09
C MET A 73 -17.61 8.44 -9.37
N SER A 74 -18.23 7.27 -9.28
CA SER A 74 -18.72 6.54 -10.44
C SER A 74 -19.83 7.31 -11.15
N ILE A 75 -20.81 7.84 -10.40
CA ILE A 75 -21.88 8.67 -10.95
C ILE A 75 -21.30 9.93 -11.61
N LEU A 76 -20.35 10.58 -10.97
CA LEU A 76 -19.70 11.78 -11.50
C LEU A 76 -18.94 11.49 -12.81
N LEU A 77 -18.21 10.40 -12.89
CA LEU A 77 -17.49 10.00 -14.10
C LEU A 77 -18.44 9.67 -15.26
N ILE A 78 -19.54 8.98 -14.97
CA ILE A 78 -20.54 8.65 -15.98
C ILE A 78 -21.28 9.92 -16.44
N ALA A 79 -21.59 10.85 -15.51
CA ALA A 79 -22.21 12.12 -15.86
C ALA A 79 -21.32 12.97 -16.78
N ILE A 80 -20.01 12.96 -16.59
CA ILE A 80 -19.05 13.66 -17.44
C ILE A 80 -18.92 12.99 -18.83
N SER A 81 -19.20 11.70 -18.93
CA SER A 81 -19.12 10.95 -20.20
C SER A 81 -20.36 11.05 -21.09
N ASP A 82 -21.30 11.95 -20.77
CA ASP A 82 -22.58 12.16 -21.49
C ASP A 82 -23.50 10.93 -21.58
N LEU A 83 -23.22 9.90 -20.78
CA LEU A 83 -24.10 8.73 -20.67
C LEU A 83 -25.30 9.04 -19.79
N ASN A 84 -26.49 8.66 -20.28
CA ASN A 84 -27.70 8.81 -19.47
C ASN A 84 -27.65 7.85 -18.27
N LEU A 85 -27.51 8.41 -17.05
CA LEU A 85 -27.41 7.67 -15.79
C LEU A 85 -28.63 6.76 -15.52
N LEU A 86 -29.82 7.16 -15.98
CA LEU A 86 -31.06 6.39 -15.78
C LEU A 86 -31.25 5.31 -16.84
N SER A 87 -30.43 5.25 -17.86
CA SER A 87 -30.45 4.16 -18.83
C SER A 87 -29.86 2.88 -18.25
N THR A 88 -30.26 1.73 -18.76
CA THR A 88 -29.69 0.43 -18.39
C THR A 88 -28.17 0.41 -18.57
N LEU A 89 -27.69 1.05 -19.64
CA LEU A 89 -26.26 1.17 -19.90
C LEU A 89 -25.55 2.05 -18.85
N GLY A 90 -26.17 3.17 -18.44
CA GLY A 90 -25.61 4.06 -17.42
C GLY A 90 -25.50 3.37 -16.07
N VAL A 91 -26.56 2.69 -15.64
CA VAL A 91 -26.53 1.91 -14.38
C VAL A 91 -25.46 0.82 -14.43
N PHE A 92 -25.38 0.08 -15.52
CA PHE A 92 -24.34 -0.94 -15.70
C PHE A 92 -22.94 -0.33 -15.67
N ALA A 93 -22.71 0.82 -16.31
CA ALA A 93 -21.44 1.52 -16.28
C ALA A 93 -21.04 1.96 -14.88
N VAL A 94 -21.97 2.47 -14.06
CA VAL A 94 -21.72 2.81 -12.65
C VAL A 94 -21.25 1.58 -11.88
N ILE A 95 -21.93 0.46 -12.00
CA ILE A 95 -21.58 -0.80 -11.33
C ILE A 95 -20.16 -1.25 -11.75
N CYS A 96 -19.89 -1.27 -13.05
CA CYS A 96 -18.56 -1.63 -13.58
C CYS A 96 -17.46 -0.71 -13.06
N THR A 97 -17.72 0.59 -12.92
CA THR A 97 -16.74 1.55 -12.40
C THR A 97 -16.45 1.30 -10.93
N ILE A 98 -17.46 0.99 -10.10
CA ILE A 98 -17.26 0.62 -8.69
C ILE A 98 -16.40 -0.64 -8.59
N PHE A 99 -16.66 -1.68 -9.37
CA PHE A 99 -15.82 -2.87 -9.42
C PHE A 99 -14.39 -2.56 -9.87
N THR A 100 -14.25 -1.66 -10.85
CA THR A 100 -12.92 -1.21 -11.32
C THR A 100 -12.13 -0.55 -10.19
N PHE A 101 -12.75 0.33 -9.40
CA PHE A 101 -12.09 0.93 -8.24
C PHE A 101 -11.67 -0.11 -7.20
N TYR A 102 -12.55 -1.06 -6.91
CA TYR A 102 -12.27 -2.13 -5.96
C TYR A 102 -11.07 -2.99 -6.39
N PHE A 103 -11.14 -3.57 -7.58
CA PHE A 103 -10.08 -4.44 -8.09
C PHE A 103 -8.77 -3.69 -8.31
N SER A 104 -8.82 -2.46 -8.82
CA SER A 104 -7.63 -1.64 -9.01
C SER A 104 -6.93 -1.33 -7.69
N SER A 105 -7.67 -1.03 -6.64
CA SER A 105 -7.10 -0.78 -5.31
C SER A 105 -6.44 -2.05 -4.75
N LEU A 106 -7.05 -3.22 -4.89
CA LEU A 106 -6.45 -4.49 -4.46
C LEU A 106 -5.18 -4.81 -5.23
N ILE A 107 -5.22 -4.66 -6.55
CA ILE A 107 -4.06 -4.94 -7.43
C ILE A 107 -2.93 -3.95 -7.12
N PHE A 108 -3.24 -2.68 -6.91
CA PHE A 108 -2.27 -1.66 -6.54
C PHE A 108 -1.58 -1.98 -5.22
N LEU A 109 -2.34 -2.32 -4.18
CA LEU A 109 -1.80 -2.73 -2.88
C LEU A 109 -0.90 -3.96 -3.02
N ARG A 110 -1.35 -4.96 -3.78
CA ARG A 110 -0.52 -6.15 -4.03
C ARG A 110 0.78 -5.82 -4.75
N GLY A 111 0.71 -4.92 -5.74
CA GLY A 111 1.89 -4.42 -6.44
C GLY A 111 2.84 -3.68 -5.51
N TYR A 112 2.30 -2.85 -4.63
CA TYR A 112 3.05 -2.13 -3.61
C TYR A 112 3.78 -3.07 -2.64
N ASP A 113 3.11 -4.12 -2.15
CA ASP A 113 3.72 -5.12 -1.27
C ASP A 113 4.92 -5.80 -1.94
N LEU A 114 4.74 -6.23 -3.20
CA LEU A 114 5.82 -6.87 -3.95
C LEU A 114 7.04 -5.96 -4.14
N TRP A 115 6.80 -4.68 -4.39
CA TRP A 115 7.87 -3.67 -4.52
C TRP A 115 8.49 -3.33 -3.18
N SER A 116 7.69 -3.16 -2.14
CA SER A 116 8.12 -2.81 -0.78
C SER A 116 9.00 -3.89 -0.17
N ASP A 117 8.62 -5.16 -0.33
CA ASP A 117 9.43 -6.30 0.11
C ASP A 117 10.82 -6.30 -0.50
N TYR A 118 10.91 -6.03 -1.81
CA TYR A 118 12.17 -5.94 -2.52
C TYR A 118 13.00 -4.74 -2.08
N SER A 119 12.38 -3.56 -1.98
CA SER A 119 13.03 -2.33 -1.51
C SER A 119 13.59 -2.50 -0.10
N THR A 120 12.82 -3.07 0.81
CA THR A 120 13.23 -3.37 2.18
C THR A 120 14.40 -4.35 2.20
N ALA A 121 14.38 -5.39 1.35
CA ALA A 121 15.48 -6.34 1.24
C ALA A 121 16.78 -5.68 0.77
N ILE A 122 16.71 -4.73 -0.18
CA ILE A 122 17.87 -3.94 -0.63
C ILE A 122 18.42 -3.06 0.51
N ILE A 123 17.54 -2.35 1.21
CA ILE A 123 17.93 -1.48 2.32
C ILE A 123 18.64 -2.31 3.40
N ARG A 124 18.07 -3.44 3.79
CA ARG A 124 18.67 -4.36 4.76
C ARG A 124 20.04 -4.88 4.30
N ALA A 125 20.17 -5.23 3.01
CA ALA A 125 21.44 -5.70 2.45
C ALA A 125 22.50 -4.59 2.40
N LYS A 126 22.12 -3.32 2.25
CA LYS A 126 23.04 -2.18 2.34
C LYS A 126 23.44 -1.89 3.80
N LEU A 127 22.47 -1.93 4.71
CA LEU A 127 22.70 -1.70 6.13
C LEU A 127 23.67 -2.73 6.74
N SER A 128 23.53 -4.00 6.39
CA SER A 128 24.40 -5.06 6.88
C SER A 128 25.85 -4.92 6.44
N LYS A 129 26.10 -4.23 5.33
CA LYS A 129 27.47 -3.91 4.84
C LYS A 129 28.02 -2.62 5.42
N SER A 130 27.21 -1.84 6.10
CA SER A 130 27.62 -0.62 6.76
C SER A 130 28.34 -0.93 8.08
N GLU A 131 29.22 -0.02 8.51
CA GLU A 131 29.92 -0.15 9.78
C GLU A 131 28.96 -0.33 10.99
N ALA A 132 27.83 0.39 10.96
CA ALA A 132 26.78 0.26 11.97
C ALA A 132 26.12 -1.13 11.96
N GLY A 133 25.89 -1.73 10.78
CA GLY A 133 25.34 -3.08 10.65
C GLY A 133 26.31 -4.15 11.18
N VAL A 134 27.58 -4.03 10.88
CA VAL A 134 28.61 -4.95 11.40
C VAL A 134 28.71 -4.86 12.93
N ARG A 135 28.70 -3.65 13.48
CA ARG A 135 28.70 -3.45 14.94
C ARG A 135 27.43 -4.05 15.60
N PHE A 136 26.28 -3.90 14.97
CA PHE A 136 25.00 -4.47 15.47
C PHE A 136 25.04 -6.01 15.47
N GLU A 137 25.56 -6.65 14.42
CA GLU A 137 25.72 -8.11 14.38
C GLU A 137 26.70 -8.62 15.46
N LEU A 138 27.77 -7.90 15.72
CA LEU A 138 28.71 -8.22 16.80
C LEU A 138 28.05 -8.13 18.18
N LEU A 139 27.24 -7.09 18.40
CA LEU A 139 26.49 -6.92 19.66
C LEU A 139 25.48 -8.06 19.88
N ILE A 140 24.71 -8.43 18.84
CA ILE A 140 23.78 -9.56 18.92
C ILE A 140 24.52 -10.87 19.22
N LYS A 141 25.67 -11.09 18.55
CA LYS A 141 26.48 -12.29 18.78
C LYS A 141 26.99 -12.38 20.23
N ASN A 142 27.47 -11.24 20.76
CA ASN A 142 27.92 -11.15 22.14
C ASN A 142 26.77 -11.37 23.14
N LEU A 143 25.61 -10.80 22.89
CA LEU A 143 24.40 -10.96 23.70
C LEU A 143 23.93 -12.43 23.72
N ASN A 144 23.89 -13.08 22.56
CA ASN A 144 23.53 -14.49 22.48
C ASN A 144 24.55 -15.41 23.16
N SER A 145 25.85 -15.07 23.11
CA SER A 145 26.87 -15.83 23.84
C SER A 145 26.74 -15.67 25.35
N GLN A 146 26.37 -14.49 25.83
CA GLN A 146 26.14 -14.25 27.26
C GLN A 146 24.85 -14.93 27.76
N LEU A 147 23.77 -14.90 26.95
CA LEU A 147 22.53 -15.62 27.27
C LEU A 147 22.70 -17.13 27.23
N GLY A 148 23.51 -17.67 26.33
CA GLY A 148 23.86 -19.10 26.26
C GLY A 148 24.76 -19.59 27.40
N LEU A 149 25.40 -18.67 28.14
CA LEU A 149 26.17 -18.99 29.35
C LEU A 149 25.31 -18.94 30.61
N LEU A 150 24.07 -18.47 30.52
CA LEU A 150 23.11 -18.36 31.65
C LEU A 150 22.08 -19.51 31.66
N ILE A 151 22.11 -20.39 30.66
CA ILE A 151 21.30 -21.60 30.53
C ILE A 151 22.20 -22.82 30.65
#